data_f23880c1f74dad689e2132453f27bd38
#
_entry.id   f23880c1f74dad689e2132453f27bd38
#
_cell.length_a   1.000
_cell.length_b   1.000
_cell.length_c   1.000
_cell.angle_alpha   90.00
_cell.angle_beta   90.00
_cell.angle_gamma   90.00
#
_symmetry.space_group_name_H-M   'P 1'
#
loop_
_entity.id
_entity.type
_entity.pdbx_description
1 polymer ?
#
loop_
_entity_poly.entity_id
_entity_poly.type
_entity_poly.pdbx_seq_one_letter_code
_entity_poly.pdbx_strand_id
1 'polypeptide(L)'
;MSKTVQPLHQLPRPKAQFLLGHSAYFSKDPLQFLYECSHQYEGLVPLRLGFSKACFVFDPSAVMEVLRERTIFTKNTPGWRAIQTLVGLGLLGSDGDYWARQRRLTQPIFHHQRIVAYGDLMVQATDRLLQTWQDDTVRDVHQDMMHLTLEIVMQTLLSADLEGETAQAIAHALDMSMQWFSQQQKQGFLLPPTLPLPSNKRYFAAVKAMDNLIYQLIQQRRDSDADTGDLLSMLLQIKDETDGSQMSDRQLRDELATLVLAGHETTANALAWTWMLLAQHPQVEAQLHEELDSVLQGRTPTVADLPQLSFTQTVLKESMRLYPPVVLLARWSEQDYVVGGCEIPKGCVMMMSPWVMHRCDRYFPDPLAFKPERWQDDLEKQLPRGVYIPFGEGPRICIGKGFAQMEATLILATLAQKYQLSLTDGQTIEAFPSITLRPKNGLRMTLYARSNEG
;
A
#
# COMPACT_ATOMS: atom_id res chain seq x y z
N MET A 1 0.85 -30.91 -25.23
CA MET A 1 2.26 -30.73 -25.64
C MET A 1 3.04 -30.32 -24.39
N SER A 2 3.99 -31.15 -23.94
CA SER A 2 4.89 -30.80 -22.84
C SER A 2 5.72 -29.59 -23.27
N LYS A 3 5.48 -28.41 -22.64
CA LYS A 3 6.35 -27.25 -22.89
C LYS A 3 7.75 -27.62 -22.39
N THR A 4 8.72 -27.60 -23.27
CA THR A 4 10.13 -27.81 -22.92
C THR A 4 10.52 -26.77 -21.88
N VAL A 5 10.96 -27.21 -20.70
CA VAL A 5 11.44 -26.30 -19.64
C VAL A 5 12.71 -25.63 -20.12
N GLN A 6 12.73 -24.28 -20.07
CA GLN A 6 13.88 -23.48 -20.50
C GLN A 6 14.60 -22.85 -19.30
N PRO A 7 15.94 -22.85 -19.24
CA PRO A 7 16.68 -22.14 -18.23
C PRO A 7 16.45 -20.63 -18.31
N LEU A 8 16.29 -19.94 -17.18
CA LEU A 8 16.02 -18.50 -17.09
C LEU A 8 17.02 -17.66 -17.92
N HIS A 9 18.30 -18.03 -17.92
CA HIS A 9 19.34 -17.27 -18.61
C HIS A 9 19.26 -17.31 -20.15
N GLN A 10 18.47 -18.22 -20.71
CA GLN A 10 18.26 -18.36 -22.17
C GLN A 10 17.10 -17.49 -22.68
N LEU A 11 16.26 -16.97 -21.78
CA LEU A 11 15.19 -16.08 -22.19
C LEU A 11 15.73 -14.73 -22.69
N PRO A 12 15.03 -14.08 -23.64
CA PRO A 12 15.33 -12.73 -24.09
C PRO A 12 15.35 -11.74 -22.92
N ARG A 13 16.28 -10.79 -22.96
CA ARG A 13 16.47 -9.82 -21.88
C ARG A 13 17.09 -8.51 -22.37
N PRO A 14 16.89 -7.39 -21.67
CA PRO A 14 17.54 -6.12 -21.99
C PRO A 14 19.08 -6.23 -21.86
N LYS A 15 19.80 -5.33 -22.53
CA LYS A 15 21.26 -5.25 -22.42
C LYS A 15 21.67 -4.86 -21.00
N ALA A 16 22.49 -5.68 -20.38
CA ALA A 16 23.03 -5.43 -19.04
C ALA A 16 24.34 -4.66 -19.11
N GLN A 17 24.57 -3.73 -18.18
CA GLN A 17 25.88 -3.12 -17.97
C GLN A 17 26.83 -4.13 -17.29
N PHE A 18 28.13 -4.04 -17.60
CA PHE A 18 29.12 -5.05 -17.20
C PHE A 18 29.13 -5.33 -15.69
N LEU A 19 29.27 -4.32 -14.83
CA LEU A 19 29.30 -4.48 -13.37
C LEU A 19 27.91 -4.39 -12.72
N LEU A 20 27.11 -3.39 -13.11
CA LEU A 20 25.88 -3.04 -12.43
C LEU A 20 24.65 -3.84 -12.93
N GLY A 21 24.80 -4.62 -14.01
CA GLY A 21 23.64 -5.29 -14.60
C GLY A 21 22.60 -4.29 -15.11
N HIS A 22 21.39 -4.39 -14.62
CA HIS A 22 20.29 -3.47 -14.94
C HIS A 22 20.03 -2.44 -13.85
N SER A 23 20.84 -2.42 -12.75
CA SER A 23 20.63 -1.52 -11.62
C SER A 23 20.58 -0.06 -12.00
N ALA A 24 21.40 0.39 -12.97
CA ALA A 24 21.41 1.79 -13.39
C ALA A 24 20.07 2.22 -14.04
N TYR A 25 19.46 1.34 -14.85
CA TYR A 25 18.14 1.59 -15.44
C TYR A 25 17.06 1.61 -14.34
N PHE A 26 17.13 0.61 -13.46
CA PHE A 26 16.19 0.46 -12.37
C PHE A 26 16.27 1.61 -11.35
N SER A 27 17.46 2.16 -11.07
CA SER A 27 17.63 3.30 -10.17
C SER A 27 17.19 4.63 -10.79
N LYS A 28 17.26 4.76 -12.12
CA LYS A 28 16.86 5.97 -12.82
C LYS A 28 15.35 6.13 -12.85
N ASP A 29 14.65 5.11 -13.33
CA ASP A 29 13.21 5.05 -13.41
C ASP A 29 12.75 3.58 -13.44
N PRO A 30 12.48 2.98 -12.25
CA PRO A 30 12.09 1.58 -12.20
C PRO A 30 10.75 1.30 -12.87
N LEU A 31 9.81 2.24 -12.84
CA LEU A 31 8.47 2.05 -13.39
C LEU A 31 8.50 2.04 -14.92
N GLN A 32 9.18 3.01 -15.51
CA GLN A 32 9.36 3.11 -16.96
C GLN A 32 10.16 1.91 -17.49
N PHE A 33 11.24 1.54 -16.79
CA PHE A 33 12.05 0.39 -17.19
C PHE A 33 11.27 -0.93 -17.23
N LEU A 34 10.46 -1.20 -16.19
CA LEU A 34 9.63 -2.40 -16.15
C LEU A 34 8.49 -2.35 -17.18
N TYR A 35 7.92 -1.17 -17.42
CA TYR A 35 6.91 -0.97 -18.44
C TYR A 35 7.46 -1.24 -19.85
N GLU A 36 8.63 -0.72 -20.18
CA GLU A 36 9.33 -1.00 -21.44
C GLU A 36 9.66 -2.48 -21.60
N CYS A 37 10.11 -3.15 -20.53
CA CYS A 37 10.34 -4.58 -20.55
C CYS A 37 9.08 -5.37 -20.94
N SER A 38 7.91 -5.00 -20.42
CA SER A 38 6.65 -5.70 -20.71
C SER A 38 6.17 -5.53 -22.15
N HIS A 39 6.63 -4.49 -22.86
CA HIS A 39 6.31 -4.26 -24.27
C HIS A 39 7.31 -4.93 -25.23
N GLN A 40 8.53 -5.14 -24.77
CA GLN A 40 9.60 -5.70 -25.60
C GLN A 40 9.77 -7.21 -25.47
N TYR A 41 9.31 -7.78 -24.36
CA TYR A 41 9.52 -9.19 -24.02
C TYR A 41 8.20 -9.85 -23.62
N GLU A 42 8.19 -11.16 -23.53
CA GLU A 42 7.00 -11.93 -23.16
C GLU A 42 7.17 -12.64 -21.80
N GLY A 43 6.17 -12.52 -20.96
CA GLY A 43 5.93 -13.31 -19.75
C GLY A 43 6.96 -13.14 -18.63
N LEU A 44 8.17 -13.66 -18.85
CA LEU A 44 9.26 -13.66 -17.87
C LEU A 44 10.52 -13.03 -18.47
N VAL A 45 11.11 -12.05 -17.78
CA VAL A 45 12.31 -11.33 -18.23
C VAL A 45 13.43 -11.49 -17.21
N PRO A 46 14.55 -12.14 -17.59
CA PRO A 46 15.73 -12.23 -16.73
C PRO A 46 16.38 -10.87 -16.53
N LEU A 47 16.62 -10.52 -15.29
CA LEU A 47 17.31 -9.29 -14.91
C LEU A 47 18.51 -9.61 -14.00
N ARG A 48 19.42 -8.66 -13.88
CA ARG A 48 20.51 -8.67 -12.91
C ARG A 48 20.57 -7.31 -12.22
N LEU A 49 20.36 -7.28 -10.91
CA LEU A 49 20.43 -6.09 -10.10
C LEU A 49 21.69 -6.15 -9.22
N GLY A 50 22.76 -5.51 -9.66
CA GLY A 50 24.10 -5.69 -9.11
C GLY A 50 24.54 -7.14 -9.26
N PHE A 51 24.75 -7.81 -8.14
CA PHE A 51 25.12 -9.24 -8.06
C PHE A 51 23.91 -10.18 -7.93
N SER A 52 22.72 -9.66 -7.70
CA SER A 52 21.51 -10.46 -7.51
C SER A 52 20.89 -10.83 -8.84
N LYS A 53 20.58 -12.13 -9.01
CA LYS A 53 19.72 -12.59 -10.11
C LYS A 53 18.28 -12.15 -9.80
N ALA A 54 17.58 -11.66 -10.83
CA ALA A 54 16.18 -11.30 -10.72
C ALA A 54 15.42 -11.79 -11.97
N CYS A 55 14.11 -11.95 -11.81
CA CYS A 55 13.20 -12.24 -12.90
C CYS A 55 11.98 -11.34 -12.77
N PHE A 56 11.71 -10.52 -13.78
CA PHE A 56 10.48 -9.77 -13.87
C PHE A 56 9.41 -10.67 -14.49
N VAL A 57 8.26 -10.79 -13.80
CA VAL A 57 7.15 -11.67 -14.16
C VAL A 57 5.92 -10.82 -14.41
N PHE A 58 5.37 -10.90 -15.61
CA PHE A 58 4.16 -10.17 -16.00
C PHE A 58 3.14 -11.01 -16.80
N ASP A 59 3.39 -12.33 -16.94
CA ASP A 59 2.34 -13.27 -17.29
C ASP A 59 1.43 -13.52 -16.07
N PRO A 60 0.10 -13.33 -16.17
CA PRO A 60 -0.81 -13.44 -15.02
C PRO A 60 -0.78 -14.81 -14.35
N SER A 61 -0.64 -15.89 -15.11
CA SER A 61 -0.61 -17.26 -14.56
C SER A 61 0.67 -17.50 -13.77
N ALA A 62 1.80 -17.04 -14.28
CA ALA A 62 3.09 -17.10 -13.61
C ALA A 62 3.13 -16.20 -12.36
N VAL A 63 2.53 -15.00 -12.42
CA VAL A 63 2.34 -14.11 -11.25
C VAL A 63 1.58 -14.83 -10.15
N MET A 64 0.47 -15.49 -10.50
CA MET A 64 -0.35 -16.24 -9.53
C MET A 64 0.39 -17.44 -8.96
N GLU A 65 1.18 -18.15 -9.77
CA GLU A 65 2.01 -19.27 -9.34
C GLU A 65 3.02 -18.81 -8.27
N VAL A 66 3.79 -17.75 -8.55
CA VAL A 66 4.75 -17.17 -7.60
C VAL A 66 4.08 -16.67 -6.31
N LEU A 67 2.90 -16.06 -6.40
CA LEU A 67 2.21 -15.53 -5.23
C LEU A 67 1.56 -16.60 -4.35
N ARG A 68 1.22 -17.77 -4.92
CA ARG A 68 0.61 -18.90 -4.20
C ARG A 68 1.63 -19.76 -3.47
N GLU A 69 2.77 -20.02 -4.09
CA GLU A 69 3.80 -20.94 -3.59
C GLU A 69 4.68 -20.29 -2.51
N ARG A 70 4.05 -19.96 -1.36
CA ARG A 70 4.66 -19.18 -0.27
C ARG A 70 5.85 -19.86 0.42
N THR A 71 5.98 -21.17 0.33
CA THR A 71 7.09 -21.96 0.91
C THR A 71 8.32 -21.93 0.01
N ILE A 72 8.11 -21.75 -1.28
CA ILE A 72 9.15 -21.67 -2.31
C ILE A 72 9.55 -20.21 -2.53
N PHE A 73 8.56 -19.33 -2.61
CA PHE A 73 8.74 -17.90 -2.89
C PHE A 73 8.46 -17.07 -1.63
N THR A 74 9.50 -16.81 -0.86
CA THR A 74 9.44 -16.10 0.41
C THR A 74 9.62 -14.59 0.25
N LYS A 75 9.44 -13.84 1.32
CA LYS A 75 9.75 -12.39 1.35
C LYS A 75 11.22 -12.08 1.68
N ASN A 76 12.08 -13.07 1.83
CA ASN A 76 13.46 -12.91 2.29
C ASN A 76 14.39 -12.22 1.27
N THR A 77 13.89 -11.19 0.58
CA THR A 77 14.69 -10.37 -0.33
C THR A 77 15.53 -9.33 0.43
N PRO A 78 16.62 -8.82 -0.17
CA PRO A 78 17.40 -7.74 0.46
C PRO A 78 16.57 -6.50 0.81
N GLY A 79 15.60 -6.13 -0.05
CA GLY A 79 14.70 -4.99 0.22
C GLY A 79 13.81 -5.22 1.44
N TRP A 80 13.27 -6.42 1.60
CA TRP A 80 12.45 -6.76 2.77
C TRP A 80 13.22 -6.77 4.07
N ARG A 81 14.49 -7.21 4.06
CA ARG A 81 15.35 -7.12 5.25
C ARG A 81 15.55 -5.68 5.72
N ALA A 82 15.58 -4.72 4.81
CA ALA A 82 15.62 -3.31 5.19
C ALA A 82 14.30 -2.87 5.85
N ILE A 83 13.14 -3.26 5.32
CA ILE A 83 11.83 -2.93 5.91
C ILE A 83 11.66 -3.58 7.29
N GLN A 84 12.19 -4.78 7.51
CA GLN A 84 12.18 -5.46 8.82
C GLN A 84 12.87 -4.65 9.92
N THR A 85 13.78 -3.73 9.59
CA THR A 85 14.39 -2.85 10.60
C THR A 85 13.39 -1.88 11.24
N LEU A 86 12.28 -1.58 10.56
CA LEU A 86 11.17 -0.76 11.08
C LEU A 86 10.07 -1.64 11.71
N VAL A 87 9.56 -2.60 10.93
CA VAL A 87 8.35 -3.36 11.30
C VAL A 87 8.65 -4.67 12.05
N GLY A 88 9.90 -5.00 12.27
CA GLY A 88 10.29 -6.25 12.89
C GLY A 88 9.78 -7.49 12.14
N LEU A 89 9.34 -8.50 12.89
CA LEU A 89 8.77 -9.74 12.38
C LEU A 89 7.22 -9.74 12.46
N GLY A 90 6.59 -8.57 12.36
CA GLY A 90 5.14 -8.50 12.21
C GLY A 90 4.66 -9.13 10.89
N LEU A 91 3.35 -9.09 10.64
CA LEU A 91 2.71 -9.75 9.50
C LEU A 91 3.33 -9.37 8.13
N LEU A 92 3.83 -8.15 8.01
CA LEU A 92 4.49 -7.69 6.79
C LEU A 92 5.92 -8.25 6.66
N GLY A 93 6.67 -8.32 7.77
CA GLY A 93 8.10 -8.66 7.80
C GLY A 93 8.43 -10.14 8.00
N SER A 94 7.46 -10.97 8.42
CA SER A 94 7.66 -12.39 8.74
C SER A 94 7.40 -13.33 7.56
N ASP A 95 7.85 -14.58 7.71
CA ASP A 95 7.69 -15.65 6.72
C ASP A 95 7.45 -17.02 7.38
N GLY A 96 7.19 -18.04 6.55
CA GLY A 96 7.02 -19.42 6.97
C GLY A 96 5.87 -19.64 7.96
N ASP A 97 6.08 -20.54 8.92
CA ASP A 97 5.08 -20.91 9.94
C ASP A 97 4.83 -19.78 10.94
N TYR A 98 5.86 -18.98 11.22
CA TYR A 98 5.71 -17.79 12.06
C TYR A 98 4.72 -16.82 11.45
N TRP A 99 4.84 -16.48 10.16
CA TRP A 99 3.88 -15.66 9.46
C TRP A 99 2.47 -16.29 9.45
N ALA A 100 2.37 -17.60 9.22
CA ALA A 100 1.09 -18.28 9.18
C ALA A 100 0.36 -18.19 10.53
N ARG A 101 1.11 -18.31 11.63
CA ARG A 101 0.59 -18.09 12.99
C ARG A 101 0.14 -16.65 13.19
N GLN A 102 0.97 -15.67 12.87
CA GLN A 102 0.63 -14.24 13.02
C GLN A 102 -0.61 -13.89 12.17
N ARG A 103 -0.70 -14.39 10.93
CA ARG A 103 -1.87 -14.20 10.07
C ARG A 103 -3.15 -14.77 10.70
N ARG A 104 -3.09 -15.97 11.26
CA ARG A 104 -4.24 -16.62 11.91
C ARG A 104 -4.71 -15.82 13.12
N LEU A 105 -3.78 -15.36 13.95
CA LEU A 105 -4.08 -14.56 15.13
C LEU A 105 -4.68 -13.17 14.76
N THR A 106 -4.15 -12.53 13.73
CA THR A 106 -4.56 -11.15 13.37
C THR A 106 -5.82 -11.11 12.49
N GLN A 107 -6.09 -12.17 11.72
CA GLN A 107 -7.19 -12.18 10.74
C GLN A 107 -8.58 -11.92 11.34
N PRO A 108 -8.96 -12.45 12.52
CA PRO A 108 -10.29 -12.20 13.12
C PRO A 108 -10.57 -10.73 13.40
N ILE A 109 -9.54 -9.93 13.63
CA ILE A 109 -9.64 -8.50 13.90
C ILE A 109 -10.15 -7.72 12.68
N PHE A 110 -9.81 -8.22 11.47
CA PHE A 110 -10.21 -7.64 10.19
C PHE A 110 -11.50 -8.24 9.61
N HIS A 111 -12.30 -8.96 10.41
CA HIS A 111 -13.62 -9.39 9.99
C HIS A 111 -14.56 -8.19 9.81
N HIS A 112 -15.43 -8.26 8.80
CA HIS A 112 -16.32 -7.17 8.39
C HIS A 112 -17.10 -6.55 9.57
N GLN A 113 -17.66 -7.36 10.46
CA GLN A 113 -18.42 -6.87 11.62
C GLN A 113 -17.58 -5.99 12.56
N ARG A 114 -16.27 -6.23 12.64
CA ARG A 114 -15.35 -5.45 13.48
C ARG A 114 -14.97 -4.14 12.80
N ILE A 115 -14.60 -4.20 11.51
CA ILE A 115 -14.18 -3.00 10.79
C ILE A 115 -15.32 -2.00 10.58
N VAL A 116 -16.57 -2.46 10.48
CA VAL A 116 -17.77 -1.59 10.42
C VAL A 116 -17.85 -0.64 11.62
N ALA A 117 -17.46 -1.10 12.81
CA ALA A 117 -17.50 -0.27 14.02
C ALA A 117 -16.54 0.95 13.95
N TYR A 118 -15.53 0.92 13.07
CA TYR A 118 -14.61 2.05 12.90
C TYR A 118 -15.11 3.09 11.89
N GLY A 119 -16.20 2.83 11.16
CA GLY A 119 -16.70 3.74 10.14
C GLY A 119 -17.04 5.13 10.70
N ASP A 120 -17.67 5.22 11.87
CA ASP A 120 -17.99 6.48 12.51
C ASP A 120 -16.72 7.27 12.89
N LEU A 121 -15.67 6.59 13.35
CA LEU A 121 -14.37 7.22 13.64
C LEU A 121 -13.72 7.79 12.39
N MET A 122 -13.78 7.06 11.27
CA MET A 122 -13.25 7.52 9.98
C MET A 122 -13.95 8.79 9.52
N VAL A 123 -15.27 8.82 9.60
CA VAL A 123 -16.08 9.98 9.22
C VAL A 123 -15.83 11.15 10.15
N GLN A 124 -15.81 10.95 11.47
CA GLN A 124 -15.53 12.01 12.45
C GLN A 124 -14.12 12.62 12.24
N ALA A 125 -13.11 11.80 11.97
CA ALA A 125 -11.77 12.31 11.66
C ALA A 125 -11.78 13.13 10.36
N THR A 126 -12.53 12.71 9.35
CA THR A 126 -12.68 13.44 8.09
C THR A 126 -13.43 14.76 8.29
N ASP A 127 -14.47 14.79 9.13
CA ASP A 127 -15.19 16.01 9.47
C ASP A 127 -14.29 17.01 10.22
N ARG A 128 -13.39 16.55 11.10
CA ARG A 128 -12.39 17.42 11.75
C ARG A 128 -11.44 18.04 10.70
N LEU A 129 -11.00 17.28 9.72
CA LEU A 129 -10.20 17.82 8.63
C LEU A 129 -10.99 18.87 7.84
N LEU A 130 -12.25 18.59 7.49
CA LEU A 130 -13.14 19.54 6.79
C LEU A 130 -13.28 20.88 7.52
N GLN A 131 -13.32 20.89 8.86
CA GLN A 131 -13.36 22.14 9.64
C GLN A 131 -12.13 23.02 9.44
N THR A 132 -11.01 22.47 8.96
CA THR A 132 -9.78 23.22 8.66
C THR A 132 -9.73 23.71 7.21
N TRP A 133 -10.58 23.19 6.33
CA TRP A 133 -10.63 23.56 4.94
C TRP A 133 -11.42 24.87 4.76
N GLN A 134 -10.92 25.74 3.91
CA GLN A 134 -11.55 27.02 3.62
C GLN A 134 -11.65 27.19 2.08
N ASP A 135 -12.75 27.81 1.65
CA ASP A 135 -12.98 28.09 0.24
C ASP A 135 -11.87 28.98 -0.33
N ASP A 136 -11.54 28.75 -1.60
CA ASP A 136 -10.51 29.48 -2.37
C ASP A 136 -9.11 29.48 -1.71
N THR A 137 -8.78 28.42 -0.94
CA THR A 137 -7.45 28.26 -0.35
C THR A 137 -6.66 27.14 -1.00
N VAL A 138 -5.33 27.30 -1.02
CA VAL A 138 -4.41 26.26 -1.52
C VAL A 138 -3.91 25.41 -0.36
N ARG A 139 -4.02 24.07 -0.52
CA ARG A 139 -3.50 23.10 0.45
C ARG A 139 -2.65 22.04 -0.23
N ASP A 140 -1.74 21.41 0.52
CA ASP A 140 -1.11 20.15 0.11
C ASP A 140 -2.03 18.99 0.49
N VAL A 141 -2.87 18.56 -0.45
CA VAL A 141 -3.86 17.48 -0.24
C VAL A 141 -3.20 16.15 0.06
N HIS A 142 -2.00 15.90 -0.46
CA HIS A 142 -1.25 14.70 -0.08
C HIS A 142 -0.92 14.72 1.42
N GLN A 143 -0.47 15.85 1.94
CA GLN A 143 -0.19 16.01 3.38
C GLN A 143 -1.46 15.89 4.23
N ASP A 144 -2.56 16.47 3.77
CA ASP A 144 -3.86 16.33 4.45
C ASP A 144 -4.31 14.87 4.54
N MET A 145 -4.19 14.11 3.43
CA MET A 145 -4.53 12.67 3.44
C MET A 145 -3.58 11.85 4.32
N MET A 146 -2.28 12.17 4.33
CA MET A 146 -1.31 11.54 5.23
C MET A 146 -1.68 11.78 6.70
N HIS A 147 -2.03 13.02 7.06
CA HIS A 147 -2.43 13.36 8.42
C HIS A 147 -3.72 12.66 8.84
N LEU A 148 -4.74 12.70 7.98
CA LEU A 148 -6.04 12.09 8.23
C LEU A 148 -5.95 10.57 8.43
N THR A 149 -5.27 9.87 7.52
CA THR A 149 -5.15 8.40 7.62
C THR A 149 -4.30 7.97 8.81
N LEU A 150 -3.29 8.76 9.21
CA LEU A 150 -2.55 8.51 10.44
C LEU A 150 -3.46 8.67 11.67
N GLU A 151 -4.27 9.72 11.72
CA GLU A 151 -5.25 9.94 12.78
C GLU A 151 -6.20 8.75 12.91
N ILE A 152 -6.79 8.31 11.81
CA ILE A 152 -7.69 7.15 11.78
C ILE A 152 -6.98 5.89 12.28
N VAL A 153 -5.77 5.64 11.81
CA VAL A 153 -4.98 4.47 12.24
C VAL A 153 -4.66 4.54 13.73
N MET A 154 -4.26 5.71 14.26
CA MET A 154 -3.93 5.86 15.68
C MET A 154 -5.17 5.67 16.57
N GLN A 155 -6.31 6.21 16.18
CA GLN A 155 -7.56 6.03 16.91
C GLN A 155 -8.06 4.58 16.87
N THR A 156 -8.01 3.93 15.71
CA THR A 156 -8.50 2.55 15.54
C THR A 156 -7.57 1.50 16.12
N LEU A 157 -6.25 1.71 16.05
CA LEU A 157 -5.25 0.77 16.56
C LEU A 157 -5.00 0.91 18.06
N LEU A 158 -4.94 2.14 18.56
CA LEU A 158 -4.37 2.44 19.87
C LEU A 158 -5.31 3.26 20.78
N SER A 159 -6.47 3.69 20.27
CA SER A 159 -7.35 4.67 20.94
C SER A 159 -6.56 5.93 21.38
N ALA A 160 -5.62 6.37 20.54
CA ALA A 160 -4.70 7.46 20.84
C ALA A 160 -4.92 8.66 19.91
N ASP A 161 -4.84 9.87 20.50
CA ASP A 161 -4.95 11.13 19.76
C ASP A 161 -3.62 11.50 19.09
N LEU A 162 -3.69 12.22 17.96
CA LEU A 162 -2.51 12.66 17.21
C LEU A 162 -1.62 13.68 17.95
N GLU A 163 -2.19 14.43 18.88
CA GLU A 163 -1.44 15.40 19.67
C GLU A 163 -0.57 14.76 20.75
N GLY A 164 -0.78 13.47 21.02
CA GLY A 164 -0.02 12.71 22.00
C GLY A 164 1.43 12.42 21.55
N GLU A 165 2.35 12.32 22.51
CA GLU A 165 3.76 12.01 22.26
C GLU A 165 3.97 10.76 21.42
N THR A 166 3.14 9.75 21.62
CA THR A 166 3.21 8.48 20.88
C THR A 166 2.94 8.65 19.39
N ALA A 167 1.89 9.38 19.05
CA ALA A 167 1.53 9.62 17.67
C ALA A 167 2.59 10.46 16.95
N GLN A 168 3.11 11.49 17.62
CA GLN A 168 4.19 12.32 17.08
C GLN A 168 5.48 11.51 16.86
N ALA A 169 5.84 10.62 17.79
CA ALA A 169 7.01 9.76 17.61
C ALA A 169 6.83 8.73 16.48
N ILE A 170 5.63 8.18 16.33
CA ILE A 170 5.30 7.28 15.23
C ILE A 170 5.39 8.03 13.89
N ALA A 171 4.76 9.20 13.77
CA ALA A 171 4.81 10.04 12.58
C ALA A 171 6.27 10.39 12.20
N HIS A 172 7.07 10.79 13.19
CA HIS A 172 8.48 11.10 12.99
C HIS A 172 9.27 9.86 12.53
N ALA A 173 9.06 8.71 13.14
CA ALA A 173 9.74 7.46 12.76
C ALA A 173 9.37 7.02 11.34
N LEU A 174 8.11 7.16 10.94
CA LEU A 174 7.65 6.89 9.58
C LEU A 174 8.31 7.83 8.57
N ASP A 175 8.32 9.14 8.83
CA ASP A 175 8.94 10.12 7.94
C ASP A 175 10.46 9.88 7.79
N MET A 176 11.16 9.65 8.89
CA MET A 176 12.59 9.29 8.89
C MET A 176 12.84 7.99 8.11
N SER A 177 11.93 7.03 8.20
CA SER A 177 12.01 5.76 7.46
C SER A 177 11.87 5.99 5.96
N MET A 178 10.89 6.79 5.53
CA MET A 178 10.68 7.12 4.13
C MET A 178 11.89 7.86 3.54
N GLN A 179 12.43 8.84 4.27
CA GLN A 179 13.64 9.55 3.87
C GLN A 179 14.83 8.60 3.74
N TRP A 180 15.02 7.69 4.70
CA TRP A 180 16.10 6.72 4.69
C TRP A 180 15.99 5.76 3.51
N PHE A 181 14.81 5.16 3.26
CA PHE A 181 14.56 4.28 2.10
C PHE A 181 14.76 5.01 0.77
N SER A 182 14.26 6.23 0.65
CA SER A 182 14.46 7.07 -0.54
C SER A 182 15.93 7.34 -0.83
N GLN A 183 16.72 7.60 0.21
CA GLN A 183 18.16 7.81 0.09
C GLN A 183 18.89 6.53 -0.36
N GLN A 184 18.52 5.37 0.20
CA GLN A 184 19.08 4.08 -0.22
C GLN A 184 18.77 3.77 -1.70
N GLN A 185 17.56 4.07 -2.13
CA GLN A 185 17.14 3.86 -3.52
C GLN A 185 17.94 4.71 -4.52
N LYS A 186 18.18 5.99 -4.19
CA LYS A 186 18.99 6.91 -5.02
C LYS A 186 20.42 6.43 -5.21
N GLN A 187 20.96 5.67 -4.28
CA GLN A 187 22.33 5.11 -4.37
C GLN A 187 22.40 3.88 -5.28
N GLY A 188 21.26 3.32 -5.71
CA GLY A 188 21.18 2.16 -6.60
C GLY A 188 21.56 0.83 -5.98
N PHE A 189 21.88 0.81 -4.68
CA PHE A 189 22.14 -0.38 -3.88
C PHE A 189 21.83 -0.12 -2.40
N LEU A 190 21.37 -1.16 -1.72
CA LEU A 190 21.09 -1.08 -0.30
C LEU A 190 22.40 -1.21 0.49
N LEU A 191 22.85 -0.13 1.11
CA LEU A 191 23.93 -0.20 2.08
C LEU A 191 23.45 -0.94 3.34
N PRO A 192 24.32 -1.78 3.94
CA PRO A 192 23.96 -2.43 5.20
C PRO A 192 23.52 -1.38 6.24
N PRO A 193 22.34 -1.53 6.86
CA PRO A 193 21.86 -0.58 7.86
C PRO A 193 22.76 -0.52 9.10
N THR A 194 23.58 -1.53 9.32
CA THR A 194 24.58 -1.61 10.41
C THR A 194 25.76 -0.64 10.27
N LEU A 195 25.97 -0.05 9.09
CA LEU A 195 27.03 0.93 8.90
C LEU A 195 26.74 2.19 9.73
N PRO A 196 27.73 2.75 10.46
CA PRO A 196 27.52 3.88 11.37
C PRO A 196 27.41 5.23 10.65
N LEU A 197 26.64 5.29 9.57
CA LEU A 197 26.38 6.51 8.80
C LEU A 197 25.46 7.46 9.58
N PRO A 198 25.59 8.78 9.45
CA PRO A 198 24.73 9.75 10.13
C PRO A 198 23.23 9.54 9.82
N SER A 199 22.88 9.16 8.57
CA SER A 199 21.51 8.82 8.18
C SER A 199 20.99 7.58 8.91
N ASN A 200 21.80 6.52 9.01
CA ASN A 200 21.43 5.30 9.72
C ASN A 200 21.24 5.57 11.22
N LYS A 201 22.13 6.34 11.84
CA LYS A 201 22.01 6.72 13.26
C LYS A 201 20.71 7.48 13.54
N ARG A 202 20.35 8.47 12.70
CA ARG A 202 19.10 9.24 12.85
C ARG A 202 17.87 8.34 12.69
N TYR A 203 17.88 7.50 11.65
CA TYR A 203 16.82 6.53 11.40
C TYR A 203 16.60 5.60 12.62
N PHE A 204 17.66 4.92 13.08
CA PHE A 204 17.54 4.01 14.23
C PHE A 204 17.18 4.72 15.54
N ALA A 205 17.57 5.97 15.73
CA ALA A 205 17.14 6.76 16.89
C ALA A 205 15.62 7.01 16.87
N ALA A 206 15.07 7.36 15.71
CA ALA A 206 13.63 7.56 15.53
C ALA A 206 12.84 6.26 15.74
N VAL A 207 13.29 5.15 15.14
CA VAL A 207 12.68 3.82 15.34
C VAL A 207 12.69 3.42 16.81
N LYS A 208 13.82 3.62 17.52
CA LYS A 208 13.95 3.31 18.94
C LYS A 208 13.02 4.17 19.81
N ALA A 209 12.85 5.44 19.48
CA ALA A 209 11.90 6.30 20.20
C ALA A 209 10.46 5.81 20.05
N MET A 210 10.04 5.48 18.81
CA MET A 210 8.76 4.85 18.53
C MET A 210 8.57 3.53 19.31
N ASP A 211 9.57 2.67 19.30
CA ASP A 211 9.52 1.38 20.01
C ASP A 211 9.27 1.55 21.50
N ASN A 212 10.01 2.46 22.14
CA ASN A 212 9.86 2.72 23.56
C ASN A 212 8.43 3.13 23.91
N LEU A 213 7.82 4.00 23.13
CA LEU A 213 6.45 4.46 23.34
C LEU A 213 5.41 3.35 23.06
N ILE A 214 5.60 2.54 22.03
CA ILE A 214 4.74 1.38 21.77
C ILE A 214 4.82 0.39 22.93
N TYR A 215 6.01 0.10 23.47
CA TYR A 215 6.16 -0.78 24.64
C TYR A 215 5.51 -0.20 25.88
N GLN A 216 5.61 1.11 26.11
CA GLN A 216 4.92 1.78 27.21
C GLN A 216 3.40 1.65 27.10
N LEU A 217 2.83 1.84 25.89
CA LEU A 217 1.40 1.65 25.64
C LEU A 217 0.95 0.20 25.91
N ILE A 218 1.72 -0.78 25.43
CA ILE A 218 1.43 -2.20 25.66
C ILE A 218 1.40 -2.47 27.18
N GLN A 219 2.39 -1.97 27.92
CA GLN A 219 2.48 -2.18 29.37
C GLN A 219 1.31 -1.49 30.11
N GLN A 220 1.03 -0.23 29.78
CA GLN A 220 -0.10 0.50 30.37
C GLN A 220 -1.44 -0.22 30.14
N ARG A 221 -1.64 -0.77 28.93
CA ARG A 221 -2.86 -1.49 28.59
C ARG A 221 -2.97 -2.81 29.38
N ARG A 222 -1.85 -3.54 29.55
CA ARG A 222 -1.82 -4.75 30.40
C ARG A 222 -2.12 -4.46 31.86
N ASP A 223 -1.55 -3.36 32.38
CA ASP A 223 -1.70 -3.00 33.80
C ASP A 223 -3.12 -2.48 34.12
N SER A 224 -3.79 -1.83 33.16
CA SER A 224 -5.14 -1.30 33.35
C SER A 224 -6.22 -2.33 33.16
N ASP A 225 -5.94 -3.48 32.56
CA ASP A 225 -6.92 -4.50 32.13
C ASP A 225 -8.14 -3.93 31.39
N ALA A 226 -7.96 -2.73 30.80
CA ALA A 226 -9.02 -2.01 30.11
C ALA A 226 -9.18 -2.52 28.68
N ASP A 227 -10.39 -2.96 28.35
CA ASP A 227 -10.78 -3.21 26.95
C ASP A 227 -11.36 -1.91 26.37
N THR A 228 -10.57 -1.23 25.55
CA THR A 228 -11.01 -0.01 24.85
C THR A 228 -11.65 -0.30 23.50
N GLY A 229 -11.79 -1.58 23.11
CA GLY A 229 -12.36 -1.98 21.83
C GLY A 229 -11.46 -1.72 20.62
N ASP A 230 -10.22 -1.25 20.85
CA ASP A 230 -9.24 -1.02 19.80
C ASP A 230 -8.48 -2.28 19.41
N LEU A 231 -7.67 -2.18 18.34
CA LEU A 231 -6.90 -3.32 17.84
C LEU A 231 -5.86 -3.84 18.85
N LEU A 232 -5.23 -2.96 19.64
CA LEU A 232 -4.29 -3.37 20.68
C LEU A 232 -4.95 -4.23 21.74
N SER A 233 -6.14 -3.83 22.24
CA SER A 233 -6.90 -4.62 23.21
C SER A 233 -7.25 -6.01 22.65
N MET A 234 -7.66 -6.08 21.37
CA MET A 234 -7.97 -7.35 20.73
C MET A 234 -6.72 -8.24 20.58
N LEU A 235 -5.59 -7.67 20.17
CA LEU A 235 -4.32 -8.42 20.04
C LEU A 235 -3.82 -8.94 21.39
N LEU A 236 -4.03 -8.21 22.47
CA LEU A 236 -3.67 -8.63 23.83
C LEU A 236 -4.51 -9.82 24.31
N GLN A 237 -5.79 -9.88 23.93
CA GLN A 237 -6.72 -10.91 24.39
C GLN A 237 -6.66 -12.19 23.55
N ILE A 238 -6.19 -12.10 22.29
CA ILE A 238 -6.22 -13.22 21.36
C ILE A 238 -5.26 -14.32 21.80
N LYS A 239 -5.78 -15.57 21.80
CA LYS A 239 -5.02 -16.79 22.13
C LYS A 239 -4.91 -17.66 20.88
N ASP A 240 -3.75 -18.27 20.68
CA ASP A 240 -3.59 -19.28 19.65
C ASP A 240 -4.43 -20.52 20.00
N GLU A 241 -5.29 -20.93 19.08
CA GLU A 241 -6.17 -22.10 19.27
C GLU A 241 -5.37 -23.40 19.38
N THR A 242 -4.12 -23.42 18.91
CA THR A 242 -3.28 -24.61 18.87
C THR A 242 -2.60 -24.90 20.22
N ASP A 243 -2.11 -23.86 20.90
CA ASP A 243 -1.30 -24.00 22.11
C ASP A 243 -1.76 -23.09 23.28
N GLY A 244 -2.81 -22.29 23.07
CA GLY A 244 -3.33 -21.32 24.04
C GLY A 244 -2.42 -20.11 24.31
N SER A 245 -1.31 -19.98 23.61
CA SER A 245 -0.34 -18.89 23.82
C SER A 245 -0.87 -17.57 23.29
N GLN A 246 -0.46 -16.47 23.94
CA GLN A 246 -0.72 -15.10 23.52
C GLN A 246 0.51 -14.53 22.80
N MET A 247 0.36 -13.36 22.18
CA MET A 247 1.47 -12.60 21.62
C MET A 247 2.35 -12.02 22.74
N SER A 248 3.67 -12.17 22.60
CA SER A 248 4.64 -11.46 23.43
C SER A 248 4.63 -9.97 23.11
N ASP A 249 5.15 -9.12 24.01
CA ASP A 249 5.23 -7.68 23.79
C ASP A 249 6.03 -7.32 22.54
N ARG A 250 7.05 -8.10 22.21
CA ARG A 250 7.79 -7.94 20.96
C ARG A 250 6.92 -8.23 19.74
N GLN A 251 6.12 -9.30 19.77
CA GLN A 251 5.19 -9.60 18.68
C GLN A 251 4.13 -8.51 18.53
N LEU A 252 3.57 -8.03 19.64
CA LEU A 252 2.61 -6.92 19.65
C LEU A 252 3.23 -5.66 19.05
N ARG A 253 4.45 -5.28 19.48
CA ARG A 253 5.19 -4.14 18.90
C ARG A 253 5.37 -4.29 17.39
N ASP A 254 5.80 -5.46 16.93
CA ASP A 254 6.06 -5.72 15.52
C ASP A 254 4.76 -5.68 14.69
N GLU A 255 3.64 -6.18 15.24
CA GLU A 255 2.34 -6.07 14.58
C GLU A 255 1.82 -4.63 14.56
N LEU A 256 1.91 -3.89 15.66
CA LEU A 256 1.48 -2.48 15.70
C LEU A 256 2.29 -1.62 14.72
N ALA A 257 3.61 -1.74 14.69
CA ALA A 257 4.44 -1.03 13.73
C ALA A 257 4.10 -1.41 12.27
N THR A 258 3.79 -2.69 12.03
CA THR A 258 3.34 -3.18 10.73
C THR A 258 2.01 -2.55 10.32
N LEU A 259 1.02 -2.55 11.21
CA LEU A 259 -0.34 -2.08 10.91
C LEU A 259 -0.38 -0.56 10.72
N VAL A 260 0.38 0.18 11.54
CA VAL A 260 0.51 1.64 11.37
C VAL A 260 1.13 1.98 10.02
N LEU A 261 2.28 1.38 9.66
CA LEU A 261 2.91 1.63 8.37
C LEU A 261 1.97 1.28 7.21
N ALA A 262 1.34 0.10 7.26
CA ALA A 262 0.52 -0.40 6.18
C ALA A 262 -0.81 0.38 6.01
N GLY A 263 -1.47 0.77 7.09
CA GLY A 263 -2.77 1.45 7.07
C GLY A 263 -2.68 2.93 6.72
N HIS A 264 -1.62 3.60 7.15
CA HIS A 264 -1.44 5.02 6.98
C HIS A 264 -1.11 5.43 5.53
N GLU A 265 0.09 5.10 5.06
CA GLU A 265 0.65 5.65 3.82
C GLU A 265 -0.08 5.14 2.55
N THR A 266 -0.57 3.90 2.57
CA THR A 266 -1.19 3.31 1.38
C THR A 266 -2.53 3.97 1.04
N THR A 267 -3.40 4.17 2.02
CA THR A 267 -4.70 4.83 1.83
C THR A 267 -4.52 6.31 1.49
N ALA A 268 -3.60 7.01 2.17
CA ALA A 268 -3.29 8.42 1.89
C ALA A 268 -2.86 8.62 0.43
N ASN A 269 -1.95 7.78 -0.07
CA ASN A 269 -1.50 7.87 -1.45
C ASN A 269 -2.61 7.52 -2.44
N ALA A 270 -3.43 6.49 -2.17
CA ALA A 270 -4.58 6.17 -3.01
C ALA A 270 -5.54 7.37 -3.15
N LEU A 271 -5.86 8.03 -2.03
CA LEU A 271 -6.71 9.22 -2.02
C LEU A 271 -6.08 10.42 -2.72
N ALA A 272 -4.80 10.69 -2.48
CA ALA A 272 -4.09 11.79 -3.15
C ALA A 272 -4.09 11.63 -4.68
N TRP A 273 -3.80 10.43 -5.18
CA TRP A 273 -3.87 10.14 -6.62
C TRP A 273 -5.30 10.21 -7.16
N THR A 274 -6.29 9.83 -6.37
CA THR A 274 -7.70 9.95 -6.73
C THR A 274 -8.10 11.43 -6.92
N TRP A 275 -7.72 12.30 -5.98
CA TRP A 275 -7.96 13.73 -6.09
C TRP A 275 -7.27 14.34 -7.30
N MET A 276 -6.03 13.97 -7.58
CA MET A 276 -5.34 14.43 -8.80
C MET A 276 -6.10 14.03 -10.06
N LEU A 277 -6.57 12.78 -10.13
CA LEU A 277 -7.29 12.27 -11.30
C LEU A 277 -8.66 12.93 -11.46
N LEU A 278 -9.40 13.16 -10.39
CA LEU A 278 -10.68 13.88 -10.42
C LEU A 278 -10.49 15.30 -10.96
N ALA A 279 -9.52 16.04 -10.44
CA ALA A 279 -9.21 17.39 -10.91
C ALA A 279 -8.81 17.46 -12.40
N GLN A 280 -8.29 16.37 -12.96
CA GLN A 280 -7.96 16.26 -14.39
C GLN A 280 -9.14 15.79 -15.26
N HIS A 281 -10.22 15.31 -14.65
CA HIS A 281 -11.38 14.71 -15.33
C HIS A 281 -12.71 15.25 -14.79
N PRO A 282 -13.05 16.52 -15.07
CA PRO A 282 -14.23 17.18 -14.50
C PRO A 282 -15.55 16.43 -14.76
N GLN A 283 -15.65 15.71 -15.89
CA GLN A 283 -16.84 14.90 -16.21
C GLN A 283 -17.00 13.68 -15.26
N VAL A 284 -15.89 13.11 -14.79
CA VAL A 284 -15.92 12.01 -13.80
C VAL A 284 -16.25 12.58 -12.42
N GLU A 285 -15.69 13.74 -12.08
CA GLU A 285 -15.98 14.43 -10.83
C GLU A 285 -17.45 14.82 -10.73
N ALA A 286 -18.05 15.33 -11.83
CA ALA A 286 -19.48 15.64 -11.88
C ALA A 286 -20.36 14.41 -11.61
N GLN A 287 -20.05 13.26 -12.22
CA GLN A 287 -20.78 12.00 -11.95
C GLN A 287 -20.61 11.52 -10.49
N LEU A 288 -19.41 11.70 -9.91
CA LEU A 288 -19.19 11.43 -8.49
C LEU A 288 -20.10 12.32 -7.62
N HIS A 289 -20.17 13.62 -7.92
CA HIS A 289 -21.03 14.55 -7.21
C HIS A 289 -22.52 14.19 -7.35
N GLU A 290 -22.99 13.81 -8.54
CA GLU A 290 -24.36 13.32 -8.77
C GLU A 290 -24.73 12.12 -7.90
N GLU A 291 -23.82 11.12 -7.79
CA GLU A 291 -24.05 9.98 -6.88
C GLU A 291 -24.14 10.46 -5.42
N LEU A 292 -23.18 11.29 -4.97
CA LEU A 292 -23.14 11.76 -3.58
C LEU A 292 -24.37 12.59 -3.22
N ASP A 293 -24.81 13.49 -4.11
CA ASP A 293 -25.98 14.32 -3.88
C ASP A 293 -27.27 13.46 -3.84
N SER A 294 -27.39 12.46 -4.73
CA SER A 294 -28.53 11.55 -4.75
C SER A 294 -28.60 10.66 -3.53
N VAL A 295 -27.47 10.06 -3.11
CA VAL A 295 -27.43 9.07 -2.03
C VAL A 295 -27.43 9.74 -0.66
N LEU A 296 -26.64 10.79 -0.49
CA LEU A 296 -26.40 11.40 0.81
C LEU A 296 -27.32 12.57 1.11
N GLN A 297 -27.81 13.28 0.10
CA GLN A 297 -28.73 14.41 0.28
C GLN A 297 -28.25 15.44 1.32
N GLY A 298 -26.95 15.74 1.30
CA GLY A 298 -26.31 16.68 2.20
C GLY A 298 -25.92 16.14 3.59
N ARG A 299 -26.40 14.94 3.99
CA ARG A 299 -26.02 14.32 5.27
C ARG A 299 -24.63 13.68 5.21
N THR A 300 -24.00 13.55 6.34
CA THR A 300 -22.74 12.83 6.50
C THR A 300 -22.90 11.36 6.12
N PRO A 301 -21.97 10.75 5.34
CA PRO A 301 -22.04 9.35 4.98
C PRO A 301 -21.84 8.42 6.18
N THR A 302 -22.40 7.23 6.09
CA THR A 302 -22.23 6.15 7.07
C THR A 302 -21.83 4.86 6.38
N VAL A 303 -21.44 3.85 7.13
CA VAL A 303 -21.12 2.52 6.57
C VAL A 303 -22.31 1.91 5.82
N ALA A 304 -23.55 2.23 6.23
CA ALA A 304 -24.76 1.75 5.57
C ALA A 304 -24.95 2.28 4.13
N ASP A 305 -24.29 3.37 3.79
CA ASP A 305 -24.34 3.98 2.46
C ASP A 305 -23.39 3.33 1.45
N LEU A 306 -22.36 2.63 1.92
CA LEU A 306 -21.33 2.04 1.07
C LEU A 306 -21.88 1.21 -0.11
N PRO A 307 -22.93 0.38 0.05
CA PRO A 307 -23.50 -0.37 -1.09
C PRO A 307 -24.09 0.53 -2.18
N GLN A 308 -24.48 1.76 -1.87
CA GLN A 308 -25.09 2.72 -2.78
C GLN A 308 -24.06 3.66 -3.42
N LEU A 309 -22.86 3.79 -2.82
CA LEU A 309 -21.74 4.59 -3.33
C LEU A 309 -20.91 3.78 -4.33
N SER A 310 -21.57 3.21 -5.33
CA SER A 310 -20.94 2.28 -6.28
C SER A 310 -20.00 3.00 -7.24
N PHE A 311 -20.35 4.19 -7.71
CA PHE A 311 -19.49 4.97 -8.60
C PHE A 311 -18.26 5.50 -7.84
N THR A 312 -18.42 5.97 -6.61
CA THR A 312 -17.32 6.32 -5.72
C THR A 312 -16.29 5.19 -5.62
N GLN A 313 -16.76 3.94 -5.45
CA GLN A 313 -15.89 2.77 -5.40
C GLN A 313 -15.20 2.48 -6.75
N THR A 314 -15.88 2.70 -7.89
CA THR A 314 -15.26 2.52 -9.21
C THR A 314 -14.20 3.58 -9.49
N VAL A 315 -14.40 4.81 -9.04
CA VAL A 315 -13.40 5.89 -9.06
C VAL A 315 -12.13 5.47 -8.31
N LEU A 316 -12.26 4.96 -7.09
CA LEU A 316 -11.13 4.47 -6.30
C LEU A 316 -10.45 3.26 -6.95
N LYS A 317 -11.19 2.31 -7.51
CA LYS A 317 -10.65 1.16 -8.23
C LYS A 317 -9.81 1.61 -9.44
N GLU A 318 -10.31 2.54 -10.23
CA GLU A 318 -9.62 3.03 -11.41
C GLU A 318 -8.39 3.86 -11.04
N SER A 319 -8.48 4.67 -9.99
CA SER A 319 -7.33 5.36 -9.43
C SER A 319 -6.23 4.37 -9.00
N MET A 320 -6.57 3.32 -8.24
CA MET A 320 -5.61 2.28 -7.84
C MET A 320 -5.09 1.44 -9.01
N ARG A 321 -5.82 1.36 -10.11
CA ARG A 321 -5.32 0.74 -11.34
C ARG A 321 -4.19 1.59 -11.94
N LEU A 322 -4.42 2.89 -12.09
CA LEU A 322 -3.43 3.82 -12.65
C LEU A 322 -2.30 4.13 -11.67
N TYR A 323 -2.61 4.32 -10.40
CA TYR A 323 -1.64 4.67 -9.36
C TYR A 323 -1.75 3.71 -8.17
N PRO A 324 -1.38 2.42 -8.35
CA PRO A 324 -1.42 1.47 -7.24
C PRO A 324 -0.43 1.90 -6.15
N PRO A 325 -0.86 1.99 -4.88
CA PRO A 325 0.05 2.36 -3.78
C PRO A 325 1.29 1.46 -3.69
N VAL A 326 1.14 0.16 -4.00
CA VAL A 326 2.26 -0.78 -4.09
C VAL A 326 2.52 -1.12 -5.56
N VAL A 327 3.61 -0.61 -6.11
CA VAL A 327 3.96 -0.76 -7.54
C VAL A 327 4.76 -2.00 -7.86
N LEU A 328 5.36 -2.63 -6.85
CA LEU A 328 6.24 -3.78 -7.03
C LEU A 328 6.06 -4.78 -5.87
N LEU A 329 5.79 -6.02 -6.23
CA LEU A 329 5.81 -7.16 -5.33
C LEU A 329 7.08 -7.96 -5.61
N ALA A 330 7.80 -8.35 -4.54
CA ALA A 330 9.02 -9.14 -4.68
C ALA A 330 8.94 -10.41 -3.83
N ARG A 331 9.53 -11.48 -4.37
CA ARG A 331 9.70 -12.76 -3.70
C ARG A 331 11.11 -13.30 -3.93
N TRP A 332 11.58 -14.10 -3.01
CA TRP A 332 12.86 -14.77 -3.07
C TRP A 332 12.67 -16.26 -3.30
N SER A 333 13.33 -16.85 -4.31
CA SER A 333 13.28 -18.27 -4.55
C SER A 333 14.22 -19.02 -3.59
N GLU A 334 13.66 -19.83 -2.70
CA GLU A 334 14.43 -20.61 -1.72
C GLU A 334 15.05 -21.87 -2.29
N GLN A 335 14.57 -22.33 -3.44
CA GLN A 335 15.05 -23.51 -4.17
C GLN A 335 14.86 -23.30 -5.68
N ASP A 336 15.45 -24.20 -6.47
CA ASP A 336 15.15 -24.24 -7.90
C ASP A 336 13.70 -24.66 -8.12
N TYR A 337 13.00 -23.96 -9.02
CA TYR A 337 11.59 -24.19 -9.28
C TYR A 337 11.21 -23.79 -10.70
N VAL A 338 10.18 -24.40 -11.29
CA VAL A 338 9.71 -24.08 -12.64
C VAL A 338 8.48 -23.19 -12.56
N VAL A 339 8.56 -21.96 -13.12
CA VAL A 339 7.47 -21.02 -13.23
C VAL A 339 7.19 -20.75 -14.70
N GLY A 340 5.94 -20.90 -15.12
CA GLY A 340 5.54 -20.60 -16.52
C GLY A 340 6.34 -21.36 -17.58
N GLY A 341 6.92 -22.54 -17.24
CA GLY A 341 7.80 -23.31 -18.13
C GLY A 341 9.25 -22.85 -18.14
N CYS A 342 9.64 -21.95 -17.23
CA CYS A 342 11.01 -21.47 -17.07
C CYS A 342 11.61 -21.92 -15.75
N GLU A 343 12.86 -22.41 -15.79
CA GLU A 343 13.63 -22.83 -14.63
C GLU A 343 14.18 -21.64 -13.86
N ILE A 344 13.60 -21.36 -12.69
CA ILE A 344 14.00 -20.27 -11.80
C ILE A 344 15.01 -20.82 -10.79
N PRO A 345 16.24 -20.32 -10.77
CA PRO A 345 17.25 -20.83 -9.84
C PRO A 345 17.00 -20.33 -8.41
N LYS A 346 17.42 -21.10 -7.42
CA LYS A 346 17.54 -20.65 -6.03
C LYS A 346 18.28 -19.33 -5.95
N GLY A 347 17.82 -18.43 -5.08
CA GLY A 347 18.42 -17.12 -4.89
C GLY A 347 18.04 -16.10 -5.97
N CYS A 348 17.02 -16.38 -6.77
CA CYS A 348 16.46 -15.41 -7.73
C CYS A 348 15.39 -14.55 -7.07
N VAL A 349 15.43 -13.23 -7.30
CA VAL A 349 14.38 -12.29 -6.89
C VAL A 349 13.30 -12.28 -7.97
N MET A 350 12.12 -12.79 -7.67
CA MET A 350 10.94 -12.71 -8.52
C MET A 350 10.25 -11.37 -8.30
N MET A 351 10.05 -10.61 -9.37
CA MET A 351 9.50 -9.26 -9.35
C MET A 351 8.20 -9.23 -10.15
N MET A 352 7.11 -8.80 -9.53
CA MET A 352 5.80 -8.64 -10.15
C MET A 352 5.32 -7.21 -9.92
N SER A 353 4.84 -6.54 -10.97
CA SER A 353 4.49 -5.13 -10.88
C SER A 353 3.00 -4.88 -11.13
N PRO A 354 2.21 -4.52 -10.10
CA PRO A 354 0.86 -3.99 -10.30
C PRO A 354 0.84 -2.82 -11.29
N TRP A 355 1.82 -1.90 -11.21
CA TRP A 355 1.94 -0.78 -12.14
C TRP A 355 1.94 -1.20 -13.61
N VAL A 356 2.66 -2.28 -13.95
CA VAL A 356 2.73 -2.81 -15.31
C VAL A 356 1.50 -3.63 -15.67
N MET A 357 1.11 -4.55 -14.77
CA MET A 357 -0.04 -5.43 -15.01
C MET A 357 -1.34 -4.65 -15.23
N HIS A 358 -1.55 -3.59 -14.44
CA HIS A 358 -2.74 -2.74 -14.52
C HIS A 358 -2.75 -1.81 -15.75
N ARG A 359 -1.64 -1.73 -16.51
CA ARG A 359 -1.50 -0.93 -17.73
C ARG A 359 -1.37 -1.78 -19.00
N CYS A 360 -1.62 -3.07 -18.90
CA CYS A 360 -1.56 -3.96 -20.05
C CYS A 360 -2.79 -3.75 -20.94
N ASP A 361 -2.57 -3.33 -22.18
CA ASP A 361 -3.60 -3.06 -23.21
C ASP A 361 -4.44 -4.28 -23.58
N ARG A 362 -3.86 -5.46 -23.47
CA ARG A 362 -4.55 -6.74 -23.64
C ARG A 362 -5.75 -6.91 -22.69
N TYR A 363 -5.68 -6.33 -21.49
CA TYR A 363 -6.72 -6.48 -20.46
C TYR A 363 -7.50 -5.20 -20.20
N PHE A 364 -6.89 -4.05 -20.47
CA PHE A 364 -7.49 -2.74 -20.24
C PHE A 364 -7.41 -1.91 -21.53
N PRO A 365 -8.47 -1.88 -22.34
CA PRO A 365 -8.53 -0.95 -23.48
C PRO A 365 -8.29 0.49 -23.01
N ASP A 366 -7.52 1.25 -23.80
CA ASP A 366 -7.04 2.58 -23.41
C ASP A 366 -6.41 2.58 -22.00
N PRO A 367 -5.29 1.85 -21.79
CA PRO A 367 -4.81 1.51 -20.45
C PRO A 367 -4.32 2.71 -19.64
N LEU A 368 -4.04 3.84 -20.28
CA LEU A 368 -3.60 5.07 -19.61
C LEU A 368 -4.74 6.06 -19.34
N ALA A 369 -5.94 5.83 -19.89
CA ALA A 369 -7.10 6.69 -19.64
C ALA A 369 -7.76 6.36 -18.30
N PHE A 370 -8.18 7.40 -17.59
CA PHE A 370 -8.95 7.28 -16.35
C PHE A 370 -10.44 7.11 -16.68
N LYS A 371 -10.94 5.89 -16.59
CA LYS A 371 -12.30 5.49 -16.98
C LYS A 371 -12.94 4.64 -15.87
N PRO A 372 -13.52 5.25 -14.83
CA PRO A 372 -14.19 4.50 -13.75
C PRO A 372 -15.32 3.59 -14.25
N GLU A 373 -16.00 3.97 -15.33
CA GLU A 373 -17.07 3.20 -15.95
C GLU A 373 -16.63 1.80 -16.41
N ARG A 374 -15.33 1.56 -16.62
CA ARG A 374 -14.85 0.21 -16.99
C ARG A 374 -15.11 -0.85 -15.91
N TRP A 375 -15.30 -0.44 -14.66
CA TRP A 375 -15.57 -1.35 -13.54
C TRP A 375 -17.04 -1.71 -13.38
N GLN A 376 -17.92 -1.14 -14.22
CA GLN A 376 -19.29 -1.61 -14.37
C GLN A 376 -19.28 -3.05 -14.90
N ASP A 377 -20.38 -3.77 -14.72
CA ASP A 377 -20.53 -5.16 -15.14
C ASP A 377 -19.50 -6.13 -14.55
N ASP A 378 -19.02 -5.85 -13.32
CA ASP A 378 -18.10 -6.74 -12.59
C ASP A 378 -16.81 -7.09 -13.37
N LEU A 379 -16.20 -6.13 -14.06
CA LEU A 379 -14.95 -6.35 -14.81
C LEU A 379 -13.89 -7.07 -13.94
N GLU A 380 -13.78 -6.75 -12.64
CA GLU A 380 -12.83 -7.40 -11.74
C GLU A 380 -12.97 -8.92 -11.71
N LYS A 381 -14.21 -9.45 -11.83
CA LYS A 381 -14.48 -10.89 -11.88
C LYS A 381 -14.21 -11.52 -13.26
N GLN A 382 -14.24 -10.72 -14.31
CA GLN A 382 -13.99 -11.17 -15.68
C GLN A 382 -12.50 -11.21 -16.02
N LEU A 383 -11.68 -10.39 -15.36
CA LEU A 383 -10.25 -10.36 -15.56
C LEU A 383 -9.60 -11.68 -15.08
N PRO A 384 -8.59 -12.19 -15.80
CA PRO A 384 -7.77 -13.28 -15.29
C PRO A 384 -7.16 -12.91 -13.96
N ARG A 385 -7.10 -13.86 -13.01
CA ARG A 385 -6.41 -13.64 -11.74
C ARG A 385 -4.95 -13.28 -12.00
N GLY A 386 -4.41 -12.35 -11.22
CA GLY A 386 -3.06 -11.84 -11.39
C GLY A 386 -2.96 -10.58 -12.26
N VAL A 387 -4.04 -10.16 -12.94
CA VAL A 387 -4.08 -8.94 -13.76
C VAL A 387 -4.32 -7.69 -12.91
N TYR A 388 -5.38 -7.68 -12.09
CA TYR A 388 -5.70 -6.57 -11.20
C TYR A 388 -5.45 -6.96 -9.75
N ILE A 389 -4.33 -6.52 -9.19
CA ILE A 389 -3.82 -6.96 -7.88
C ILE A 389 -3.35 -5.80 -6.99
N PRO A 390 -4.16 -4.74 -6.80
CA PRO A 390 -3.74 -3.58 -5.99
C PRO A 390 -3.52 -3.95 -4.52
N PHE A 391 -4.16 -5.00 -4.03
CA PHE A 391 -4.01 -5.56 -2.68
C PHE A 391 -3.12 -6.82 -2.62
N GLY A 392 -2.39 -7.11 -3.69
CA GLY A 392 -1.72 -8.39 -3.85
C GLY A 392 -2.69 -9.54 -4.10
N GLU A 393 -2.19 -10.78 -4.05
CA GLU A 393 -2.99 -11.99 -4.30
C GLU A 393 -2.39 -13.19 -3.56
N GLY A 394 -3.15 -14.32 -3.50
CA GLY A 394 -2.74 -15.54 -2.84
C GLY A 394 -2.80 -15.45 -1.31
N PRO A 395 -2.09 -16.34 -0.58
CA PRO A 395 -2.17 -16.41 0.88
C PRO A 395 -1.78 -15.11 1.59
N ARG A 396 -0.93 -14.29 0.94
CA ARG A 396 -0.45 -13.01 1.47
C ARG A 396 -1.20 -11.78 0.95
N ILE A 397 -2.44 -11.98 0.45
CA ILE A 397 -3.33 -10.86 0.11
C ILE A 397 -3.48 -9.92 1.31
N CYS A 398 -3.62 -8.63 1.06
CA CYS A 398 -3.76 -7.61 2.10
C CYS A 398 -4.87 -7.98 3.08
N ILE A 399 -4.52 -8.04 4.38
CA ILE A 399 -5.46 -8.35 5.45
C ILE A 399 -6.44 -7.20 5.67
N GLY A 400 -5.98 -5.95 5.47
CA GLY A 400 -6.75 -4.73 5.63
C GLY A 400 -7.52 -4.29 4.38
N LYS A 401 -7.68 -5.15 3.34
CA LYS A 401 -8.38 -4.77 2.10
C LYS A 401 -9.76 -4.14 2.39
N GLY A 402 -10.58 -4.81 3.20
CA GLY A 402 -11.93 -4.31 3.52
C GLY A 402 -11.90 -3.00 4.30
N PHE A 403 -10.98 -2.86 5.26
CA PHE A 403 -10.78 -1.63 6.03
C PHE A 403 -10.38 -0.47 5.10
N ALA A 404 -9.35 -0.65 4.27
CA ALA A 404 -8.86 0.38 3.38
C ALA A 404 -9.89 0.81 2.33
N GLN A 405 -10.68 -0.12 1.80
CA GLN A 405 -11.74 0.21 0.85
C GLN A 405 -12.87 1.01 1.52
N MET A 406 -13.29 0.64 2.72
CA MET A 406 -14.29 1.37 3.50
C MET A 406 -13.76 2.77 3.86
N GLU A 407 -12.55 2.85 4.40
CA GLU A 407 -11.89 4.10 4.77
C GLU A 407 -11.81 5.07 3.60
N ALA A 408 -11.24 4.62 2.47
CA ALA A 408 -11.08 5.47 1.30
C ALA A 408 -12.43 5.93 0.72
N THR A 409 -13.46 5.06 0.73
CA THR A 409 -14.80 5.41 0.24
C THR A 409 -15.46 6.45 1.13
N LEU A 410 -15.43 6.28 2.47
CA LEU A 410 -16.03 7.21 3.41
C LEU A 410 -15.31 8.57 3.38
N ILE A 411 -13.97 8.59 3.36
CA ILE A 411 -13.19 9.82 3.26
C ILE A 411 -13.52 10.56 1.95
N LEU A 412 -13.45 9.87 0.81
CA LEU A 412 -13.72 10.50 -0.48
C LEU A 412 -15.15 11.04 -0.55
N ALA A 413 -16.14 10.27 -0.09
CA ALA A 413 -17.55 10.69 -0.07
C ALA A 413 -17.78 11.89 0.85
N THR A 414 -17.16 11.93 2.03
CA THR A 414 -17.29 13.03 2.99
C THR A 414 -16.68 14.32 2.43
N LEU A 415 -15.49 14.24 1.86
CA LEU A 415 -14.79 15.41 1.34
C LEU A 415 -15.41 15.92 0.03
N ALA A 416 -15.66 15.02 -0.94
CA ALA A 416 -16.19 15.38 -2.25
C ALA A 416 -17.64 15.88 -2.21
N GLN A 417 -18.41 15.53 -1.18
CA GLN A 417 -19.74 16.12 -1.00
C GLN A 417 -19.67 17.62 -0.72
N LYS A 418 -18.59 18.10 -0.10
CA LYS A 418 -18.45 19.49 0.38
C LYS A 418 -17.51 20.33 -0.45
N TYR A 419 -16.54 19.72 -1.11
CA TYR A 419 -15.52 20.43 -1.86
C TYR A 419 -15.27 19.82 -3.24
N GLN A 420 -14.98 20.69 -4.18
CA GLN A 420 -14.34 20.39 -5.46
C GLN A 420 -12.89 20.90 -5.39
N LEU A 421 -11.95 20.15 -5.98
CA LEU A 421 -10.54 20.48 -5.90
C LEU A 421 -9.95 20.67 -7.29
N SER A 422 -9.17 21.73 -7.49
CA SER A 422 -8.41 21.92 -8.72
C SER A 422 -6.90 21.94 -8.48
N LEU A 423 -6.14 21.48 -9.45
CA LEU A 423 -4.68 21.51 -9.38
C LEU A 423 -4.19 22.95 -9.48
N THR A 424 -3.23 23.35 -8.63
CA THR A 424 -2.59 24.67 -8.77
C THR A 424 -1.71 24.73 -10.01
N ASP A 425 -1.68 25.89 -10.67
CA ASP A 425 -0.85 26.11 -11.85
C ASP A 425 0.64 25.96 -11.56
N GLY A 426 1.39 25.53 -12.58
CA GLY A 426 2.85 25.47 -12.56
C GLY A 426 3.48 24.38 -11.70
N GLN A 427 2.68 23.52 -11.02
CA GLN A 427 3.26 22.38 -10.31
C GLN A 427 3.57 21.21 -11.27
N THR A 428 4.68 20.54 -11.03
CA THR A 428 5.03 19.29 -11.70
C THR A 428 4.69 18.12 -10.78
N ILE A 429 3.75 17.28 -11.21
CA ILE A 429 3.32 16.10 -10.46
C ILE A 429 4.07 14.88 -11.01
N GLU A 430 5.01 14.38 -10.23
CA GLU A 430 5.79 13.20 -10.56
C GLU A 430 5.45 12.05 -9.60
N ALA A 431 5.21 10.87 -10.15
CA ALA A 431 5.07 9.65 -9.36
C ALA A 431 6.45 9.20 -8.85
N PHE A 432 6.60 9.10 -7.55
CA PHE A 432 7.84 8.67 -6.92
C PHE A 432 7.65 7.29 -6.25
N PRO A 433 8.18 6.21 -6.85
CA PRO A 433 8.15 4.89 -6.25
C PRO A 433 9.19 4.81 -5.13
N SER A 434 8.71 4.68 -3.90
CA SER A 434 9.49 4.41 -2.69
C SER A 434 9.06 3.04 -2.13
N ILE A 435 8.72 2.96 -0.84
CA ILE A 435 7.99 1.80 -0.28
C ILE A 435 6.60 1.75 -0.92
N THR A 436 5.99 2.92 -1.05
CA THR A 436 4.73 3.16 -1.74
C THR A 436 4.90 4.17 -2.86
N LEU A 437 3.92 4.28 -3.76
CA LEU A 437 3.88 5.25 -4.84
C LEU A 437 3.25 6.56 -4.35
N ARG A 438 4.05 7.61 -4.22
CA ARG A 438 3.59 8.91 -3.74
C ARG A 438 3.89 10.05 -4.71
N PRO A 439 3.16 11.18 -4.64
CA PRO A 439 3.57 12.42 -5.28
C PRO A 439 4.93 12.88 -4.72
N LYS A 440 5.91 13.12 -5.59
CA LYS A 440 7.30 13.42 -5.19
C LYS A 440 7.44 14.71 -4.38
N ASN A 441 6.65 15.72 -4.74
CA ASN A 441 6.73 17.07 -4.20
C ASN A 441 5.44 17.50 -3.47
N GLY A 442 4.64 16.53 -3.00
CA GLY A 442 3.29 16.79 -2.51
C GLY A 442 2.29 16.99 -3.64
N LEU A 443 1.07 17.40 -3.29
CA LEU A 443 -0.02 17.65 -4.23
C LEU A 443 -0.77 18.91 -3.81
N ARG A 444 -0.39 20.06 -4.38
CA ARG A 444 -1.05 21.33 -4.08
C ARG A 444 -2.32 21.52 -4.91
N MET A 445 -3.42 21.75 -4.22
CA MET A 445 -4.72 21.95 -4.84
C MET A 445 -5.43 23.13 -4.23
N THR A 446 -6.21 23.83 -5.05
CA THR A 446 -7.13 24.87 -4.59
C THR A 446 -8.46 24.22 -4.24
N LEU A 447 -8.99 24.56 -3.07
CA LEU A 447 -10.27 24.07 -2.56
C LEU A 447 -11.40 24.99 -2.99
N TYR A 448 -12.48 24.44 -3.53
CA TYR A 448 -13.70 25.19 -3.85
C TYR A 448 -14.87 24.55 -3.10
N ALA A 449 -15.48 25.33 -2.20
CA ALA A 449 -16.67 24.85 -1.49
C ALA A 449 -17.83 24.66 -2.48
N ARG A 450 -18.47 23.51 -2.41
CA ARG A 450 -19.68 23.24 -3.19
C ARG A 450 -20.87 23.91 -2.50
N SER A 451 -21.58 24.79 -3.23
CA SER A 451 -22.89 25.28 -2.80
C SER A 451 -23.89 24.13 -2.92
N ASN A 452 -24.54 23.75 -1.82
CA ASN A 452 -25.74 22.93 -1.89
C ASN A 452 -26.88 23.81 -2.47
N GLU A 453 -26.87 24.03 -3.78
CA GLU A 453 -28.08 24.50 -4.43
C GLU A 453 -29.02 23.29 -4.53
N GLY A 454 -29.96 23.25 -3.59
CA GLY A 454 -30.87 22.23 -3.20
C GLY A 454 -31.97 21.78 -4.08
#